data_6df1fc5c8359a0231c4c115807e8fd1c
#
_entry.id   6df1fc5c8359a0231c4c115807e8fd1c
#
_cell.length_a   1.000
_cell.length_b   1.000
_cell.length_c   1.000
_cell.angle_alpha   90.00
_cell.angle_beta   90.00
_cell.angle_gamma   90.00
#
_symmetry.space_group_name_H-M   'P 1'
#
loop_
_entity.id
_entity.type
_entity.pdbx_description
1 polymer ?
#
loop_
_entity_poly.entity_id
_entity_poly.type
_entity_poly.pdbx_seq_one_letter_code
_entity_poly.pdbx_strand_id
1 'polypeptide(L)'
;ASMDAKVMGIDGVYLHGHEGYLLDQLTSPAFNRRKLGKYTDWQRFGVELIKAIRKKVGPDYPIMYRIDLSLALAETYGERMNTVKSLKHFRNGRSIADTLNYMENLVKAGVDIFDVDLGCYDNWWLPHPPAGMPSGCFLDVSKVAKEYFAARGIKSNAGVEVPIVAVGKLGYPDIAEKAL
;
A
#
# COMPACT_ATOMS: atom_id res chain seq x y z
N ALA A 1 7.98 -8.51 -17.51
CA ALA A 1 8.68 -7.73 -16.48
C ALA A 1 9.12 -8.62 -15.29
N SER A 2 8.21 -9.15 -14.41
CA SER A 2 8.63 -9.89 -13.20
C SER A 2 9.42 -11.17 -13.50
N MET A 3 9.05 -11.90 -14.56
CA MET A 3 9.81 -13.07 -14.98
C MET A 3 11.18 -12.70 -15.56
N ASP A 4 11.23 -11.62 -16.32
CA ASP A 4 12.50 -11.12 -16.89
C ASP A 4 13.44 -10.67 -15.79
N ALA A 5 12.93 -9.97 -14.76
CA ALA A 5 13.70 -9.59 -13.58
C ALA A 5 14.33 -10.83 -12.91
N LYS A 6 13.54 -11.88 -12.69
CA LYS A 6 14.03 -13.13 -12.11
C LYS A 6 15.11 -13.78 -12.97
N VAL A 7 14.90 -13.88 -14.28
CA VAL A 7 15.88 -14.46 -15.23
C VAL A 7 17.18 -13.66 -15.26
N MET A 8 17.11 -12.35 -15.08
CA MET A 8 18.28 -11.46 -15.01
C MET A 8 18.99 -11.46 -13.65
N GLY A 9 18.55 -12.26 -12.69
CA GLY A 9 19.18 -12.39 -11.38
C GLY A 9 18.85 -11.26 -10.39
N ILE A 10 17.74 -10.54 -10.62
CA ILE A 10 17.21 -9.55 -9.66
C ILE A 10 16.49 -10.33 -8.54
N ASP A 11 16.73 -9.98 -7.28
CA ASP A 11 16.33 -10.76 -6.11
C ASP A 11 14.82 -10.70 -5.78
N GLY A 12 14.09 -9.72 -6.30
CA GLY A 12 12.66 -9.59 -6.07
C GLY A 12 12.02 -8.52 -6.94
N VAL A 13 10.70 -8.38 -6.86
CA VAL A 13 9.96 -7.32 -7.55
C VAL A 13 9.19 -6.46 -6.55
N TYR A 14 9.13 -5.18 -6.85
CA TYR A 14 8.46 -4.18 -6.04
C TYR A 14 7.35 -3.52 -6.86
N LEU A 15 6.08 -3.70 -6.43
CA LEU A 15 4.93 -3.14 -7.11
C LEU A 15 4.51 -1.83 -6.44
N HIS A 16 4.33 -0.81 -7.25
CA HIS A 16 3.95 0.52 -6.79
C HIS A 16 2.43 0.71 -6.83
N GLY A 17 1.76 0.40 -5.74
CA GLY A 17 0.31 0.54 -5.57
C GLY A 17 -0.08 1.74 -4.67
N HIS A 18 0.60 2.86 -4.84
CA HIS A 18 0.52 4.04 -3.99
C HIS A 18 0.52 5.34 -4.82
N GLU A 19 0.33 6.47 -4.17
CA GLU A 19 0.43 7.85 -4.67
C GLU A 19 -0.58 8.23 -5.77
N GLY A 20 -1.59 7.43 -6.07
CA GLY A 20 -2.52 7.67 -7.17
C GLY A 20 -2.00 7.20 -8.53
N TYR A 21 -0.92 6.39 -8.58
CA TYR A 21 -0.47 5.75 -9.82
C TYR A 21 -1.37 4.59 -10.25
N LEU A 22 -1.05 3.95 -11.36
CA LEU A 22 -1.95 3.02 -12.05
C LEU A 22 -2.53 1.92 -11.15
N LEU A 23 -1.71 1.26 -10.33
CA LEU A 23 -2.19 0.18 -9.46
C LEU A 23 -3.12 0.71 -8.36
N ASP A 24 -2.77 1.84 -7.73
CA ASP A 24 -3.62 2.48 -6.75
C ASP A 24 -4.95 2.90 -7.37
N GLN A 25 -4.95 3.54 -8.54
CA GLN A 25 -6.17 3.91 -9.27
C GLN A 25 -7.07 2.70 -9.58
N LEU A 26 -6.50 1.56 -9.91
CA LEU A 26 -7.25 0.34 -10.23
C LEU A 26 -7.80 -0.37 -8.99
N THR A 27 -7.16 -0.16 -7.82
CA THR A 27 -7.43 -0.88 -6.58
C THR A 27 -7.94 0.03 -5.44
N SER A 28 -8.44 1.21 -5.78
CA SER A 28 -9.08 2.13 -4.84
C SER A 28 -10.47 2.53 -5.32
N PRO A 29 -11.51 2.47 -4.49
CA PRO A 29 -12.85 2.92 -4.87
C PRO A 29 -12.93 4.44 -5.12
N ALA A 30 -11.96 5.21 -4.66
CA ALA A 30 -11.86 6.64 -4.98
C ALA A 30 -11.62 6.88 -6.47
N PHE A 31 -10.83 6.02 -7.10
CA PHE A 31 -10.44 6.14 -8.51
C PHE A 31 -11.16 5.14 -9.42
N ASN A 32 -11.35 3.89 -8.95
CA ASN A 32 -12.02 2.85 -9.72
C ASN A 32 -13.53 3.06 -9.74
N ARG A 33 -14.04 3.66 -10.81
CA ARG A 33 -15.45 3.98 -11.00
C ARG A 33 -16.17 3.02 -11.95
N ARG A 34 -15.62 1.83 -12.17
CA ARG A 34 -16.24 0.83 -13.02
C ARG A 34 -17.58 0.38 -12.45
N LYS A 35 -18.57 0.27 -13.31
CA LYS A 35 -19.93 -0.19 -12.95
C LYS A 35 -20.26 -1.54 -13.53
N LEU A 36 -19.41 -2.05 -14.43
CA LEU A 36 -19.63 -3.31 -15.14
C LEU A 36 -18.36 -4.16 -15.14
N GLY A 37 -18.56 -5.46 -15.19
CA GLY A 37 -17.48 -6.44 -15.26
C GLY A 37 -16.85 -6.77 -13.90
N LYS A 38 -15.94 -7.74 -13.90
CA LYS A 38 -15.36 -8.31 -12.68
C LYS A 38 -14.50 -7.33 -11.85
N TYR A 39 -14.02 -6.27 -12.45
CA TYR A 39 -13.19 -5.25 -11.77
C TYR A 39 -14.01 -4.08 -11.20
N THR A 40 -15.33 -4.23 -11.08
CA THR A 40 -16.15 -3.40 -10.19
C THR A 40 -15.78 -3.63 -8.72
N ASP A 41 -15.38 -4.85 -8.39
CA ASP A 41 -14.67 -5.15 -7.15
C ASP A 41 -13.25 -4.58 -7.27
N TRP A 42 -13.01 -3.49 -6.54
CA TRP A 42 -11.77 -2.73 -6.60
C TRP A 42 -10.54 -3.52 -6.11
N GLN A 43 -10.72 -4.55 -5.27
CA GLN A 43 -9.61 -5.40 -4.80
C GLN A 43 -9.15 -6.39 -5.86
N ARG A 44 -10.05 -6.80 -6.71
CA ARG A 44 -9.88 -7.96 -7.59
C ARG A 44 -8.69 -7.83 -8.54
N PHE A 45 -8.49 -6.64 -9.11
CA PHE A 45 -7.37 -6.43 -10.04
C PHE A 45 -6.01 -6.70 -9.37
N GLY A 46 -5.78 -6.13 -8.18
CA GLY A 46 -4.53 -6.33 -7.45
C GLY A 46 -4.31 -7.79 -7.06
N VAL A 47 -5.33 -8.43 -6.53
CA VAL A 47 -5.29 -9.85 -6.14
C VAL A 47 -4.98 -10.75 -7.35
N GLU A 48 -5.65 -10.55 -8.48
CA GLU A 48 -5.40 -11.32 -9.71
C GLU A 48 -3.99 -11.06 -10.28
N LEU A 49 -3.51 -9.81 -10.21
CA LEU A 49 -2.16 -9.45 -10.63
C LEU A 49 -1.10 -10.18 -9.80
N ILE A 50 -1.22 -10.16 -8.48
CA ILE A 50 -0.27 -10.86 -7.60
C ILE A 50 -0.28 -12.37 -7.86
N LYS A 51 -1.45 -12.98 -7.96
CA LYS A 51 -1.57 -14.42 -8.32
C LYS A 51 -0.90 -14.74 -9.66
N ALA A 52 -1.07 -13.86 -10.66
CA ALA A 52 -0.43 -14.05 -11.97
C ALA A 52 1.08 -13.92 -11.91
N ILE A 53 1.62 -12.96 -11.13
CA ILE A 53 3.06 -12.81 -10.90
C ILE A 53 3.57 -14.05 -10.16
N ARG A 54 2.97 -14.43 -9.04
CA ARG A 54 3.38 -15.58 -8.22
C ARG A 54 3.43 -16.87 -9.04
N LYS A 55 2.42 -17.10 -9.89
CA LYS A 55 2.41 -18.24 -10.81
C LYS A 55 3.61 -18.25 -11.75
N LYS A 56 4.11 -17.09 -12.17
CA LYS A 56 5.25 -16.97 -13.09
C LYS A 56 6.61 -17.10 -12.40
N VAL A 57 6.75 -16.42 -11.25
CA VAL A 57 8.06 -16.34 -10.57
C VAL A 57 8.30 -17.49 -9.58
N GLY A 58 7.28 -18.25 -9.22
CA GLY A 58 7.35 -19.36 -8.26
C GLY A 58 7.16 -18.89 -6.80
N PRO A 59 7.17 -19.85 -5.83
CA PRO A 59 6.84 -19.57 -4.43
C PRO A 59 7.90 -18.73 -3.71
N ASP A 60 9.17 -18.88 -4.03
CA ASP A 60 10.30 -18.36 -3.24
C ASP A 60 10.80 -16.98 -3.68
N TYR A 61 10.25 -16.44 -4.79
CA TYR A 61 10.71 -15.16 -5.33
C TYR A 61 10.00 -13.99 -4.63
N PRO A 62 10.71 -13.08 -3.94
CA PRO A 62 10.11 -12.02 -3.17
C PRO A 62 9.22 -11.07 -3.98
N ILE A 63 8.00 -10.82 -3.49
CA ILE A 63 7.08 -9.82 -4.03
C ILE A 63 6.79 -8.80 -2.94
N MET A 64 7.26 -7.58 -3.14
CA MET A 64 6.97 -6.43 -2.29
C MET A 64 5.88 -5.57 -2.91
N TYR A 65 5.01 -4.99 -2.08
CA TYR A 65 3.94 -4.11 -2.54
C TYR A 65 3.92 -2.82 -1.71
N ARG A 66 4.02 -1.67 -2.37
CA ARG A 66 3.83 -0.38 -1.73
C ARG A 66 2.37 0.02 -1.77
N ILE A 67 1.84 0.47 -0.63
CA ILE A 67 0.44 0.82 -0.46
C ILE A 67 0.29 2.02 0.48
N ASP A 68 -0.67 2.90 0.19
CA ASP A 68 -1.12 3.87 1.16
C ASP A 68 -2.08 3.20 2.18
N LEU A 69 -1.84 3.40 3.47
CA LEU A 69 -2.78 2.99 4.51
C LEU A 69 -4.08 3.79 4.40
N SER A 70 -3.97 5.07 4.05
CA SER A 70 -5.06 5.99 3.76
C SER A 70 -4.61 7.06 2.77
N LEU A 71 -5.49 7.52 1.90
CA LEU A 71 -5.27 8.71 1.09
C LEU A 71 -5.19 9.97 1.95
N ALA A 72 -5.70 9.93 3.20
CA ALA A 72 -5.71 11.03 4.17
C ALA A 72 -6.30 12.36 3.62
N LEU A 73 -7.18 12.27 2.62
CA LEU A 73 -7.75 13.45 1.98
C LEU A 73 -8.85 14.10 2.82
N ALA A 74 -9.61 13.29 3.57
CA ALA A 74 -10.63 13.80 4.49
C ALA A 74 -9.98 14.60 5.63
N GLU A 75 -8.90 14.09 6.19
CA GLU A 75 -8.11 14.73 7.23
C GLU A 75 -7.42 16.00 6.70
N THR A 76 -6.97 15.96 5.45
CA THR A 76 -6.30 17.09 4.80
C THR A 76 -7.25 18.24 4.48
N TYR A 77 -8.39 17.94 3.90
CA TYR A 77 -9.31 18.94 3.32
C TYR A 77 -10.58 19.18 4.14
N GLY A 78 -10.92 18.29 5.08
CA GLY A 78 -12.08 18.43 5.94
C GLY A 78 -13.36 18.69 5.15
N GLU A 79 -14.13 19.73 5.53
CA GLU A 79 -15.36 20.08 4.86
C GLU A 79 -15.24 20.48 3.39
N ARG A 80 -14.03 20.89 2.94
CA ARG A 80 -13.77 21.22 1.54
C ARG A 80 -13.98 20.01 0.62
N MET A 81 -13.85 18.78 1.14
CA MET A 81 -14.23 17.56 0.42
C MET A 81 -15.68 17.61 -0.09
N ASN A 82 -16.57 18.37 0.58
CA ASN A 82 -17.98 18.47 0.24
C ASN A 82 -18.28 19.56 -0.77
N THR A 83 -17.50 20.61 -0.79
CA THR A 83 -17.73 21.82 -1.59
C THR A 83 -16.92 21.85 -2.88
N VAL A 84 -15.70 21.34 -2.86
CA VAL A 84 -14.81 21.34 -4.04
C VAL A 84 -15.16 20.17 -4.95
N LYS A 85 -15.59 20.50 -6.19
CA LYS A 85 -16.08 19.51 -7.17
C LYS A 85 -15.05 18.41 -7.47
N SER A 86 -13.78 18.75 -7.61
CA SER A 86 -12.68 17.82 -7.90
C SER A 86 -12.43 16.81 -6.77
N LEU A 87 -12.74 17.17 -5.52
CA LEU A 87 -12.53 16.32 -4.36
C LEU A 87 -13.71 15.37 -4.07
N LYS A 88 -14.89 15.64 -4.62
CA LYS A 88 -16.13 14.88 -4.31
C LYS A 88 -16.02 13.38 -4.53
N HIS A 89 -15.24 12.94 -5.51
CA HIS A 89 -15.09 11.53 -5.83
C HIS A 89 -14.17 10.78 -4.87
N PHE A 90 -13.30 11.47 -4.15
CA PHE A 90 -12.41 10.86 -3.14
C PHE A 90 -13.12 10.50 -1.83
N ARG A 91 -14.37 10.92 -1.62
CA ARG A 91 -15.14 10.56 -0.42
C ARG A 91 -15.32 9.07 -0.21
N ASN A 92 -15.33 8.32 -1.29
CA ASN A 92 -15.49 6.87 -1.28
C ASN A 92 -14.13 6.14 -1.33
N GLY A 93 -13.08 6.77 -0.83
CA GLY A 93 -11.77 6.14 -0.66
C GLY A 93 -11.83 4.94 0.29
N ARG A 94 -10.80 4.11 0.26
CA ARG A 94 -10.64 3.02 1.24
C ARG A 94 -10.56 3.61 2.64
N SER A 95 -11.29 3.03 3.59
CA SER A 95 -10.99 3.20 5.02
C SER A 95 -9.69 2.44 5.37
N ILE A 96 -9.10 2.74 6.52
CA ILE A 96 -7.95 1.98 7.04
C ILE A 96 -8.31 0.49 7.15
N ALA A 97 -9.52 0.17 7.64
CA ALA A 97 -9.98 -1.21 7.73
C ALA A 97 -10.10 -1.90 6.36
N ASP A 98 -10.59 -1.19 5.34
CA ASP A 98 -10.65 -1.71 3.97
C ASP A 98 -9.24 -1.96 3.40
N THR A 99 -8.31 -1.05 3.66
CA THR A 99 -6.91 -1.20 3.22
C THR A 99 -6.25 -2.40 3.90
N LEU A 100 -6.40 -2.56 5.21
CA LEU A 100 -5.85 -3.71 5.94
C LEU A 100 -6.44 -5.04 5.45
N ASN A 101 -7.74 -5.09 5.19
CA ASN A 101 -8.39 -6.26 4.60
C ASN A 101 -7.85 -6.55 3.18
N TYR A 102 -7.63 -5.52 2.39
CA TYR A 102 -7.03 -5.67 1.06
C TYR A 102 -5.60 -6.18 1.14
N MET A 103 -4.79 -5.66 2.07
CA MET A 103 -3.43 -6.17 2.33
C MET A 103 -3.45 -7.66 2.71
N GLU A 104 -4.39 -8.09 3.55
CA GLU A 104 -4.58 -9.51 3.88
C GLU A 104 -4.88 -10.35 2.63
N ASN A 105 -5.75 -9.86 1.74
CA ASN A 105 -6.05 -10.54 0.48
C ASN A 105 -4.85 -10.60 -0.48
N LEU A 106 -3.98 -9.57 -0.45
CA LEU A 106 -2.73 -9.56 -1.20
C LEU A 106 -1.72 -10.57 -0.63
N VAL A 107 -1.61 -10.71 0.71
CA VAL A 107 -0.80 -11.77 1.34
C VAL A 107 -1.27 -13.14 0.90
N LYS A 108 -2.58 -13.41 0.98
CA LYS A 108 -3.18 -14.67 0.50
C LYS A 108 -2.94 -14.93 -0.99
N ALA A 109 -2.76 -13.88 -1.78
CA ALA A 109 -2.43 -13.97 -3.20
C ALA A 109 -0.94 -14.19 -3.47
N GLY A 110 -0.06 -13.93 -2.47
CA GLY A 110 1.37 -14.20 -2.55
C GLY A 110 2.29 -12.99 -2.40
N VAL A 111 1.83 -11.87 -1.84
CA VAL A 111 2.70 -10.77 -1.41
C VAL A 111 3.47 -11.19 -0.16
N ASP A 112 4.75 -10.88 -0.11
CA ASP A 112 5.64 -11.20 1.00
C ASP A 112 5.88 -10.02 1.93
N ILE A 113 6.02 -8.81 1.40
CA ILE A 113 6.47 -7.62 2.11
C ILE A 113 5.60 -6.43 1.71
N PHE A 114 5.25 -5.58 2.68
CA PHE A 114 4.61 -4.29 2.39
C PHE A 114 5.52 -3.12 2.76
N ASP A 115 5.48 -2.10 1.92
CA ASP A 115 5.92 -0.74 2.22
C ASP A 115 4.65 0.08 2.42
N VAL A 116 4.45 0.62 3.63
CA VAL A 116 3.20 1.27 4.02
C VAL A 116 3.42 2.76 4.23
N ASP A 117 2.68 3.56 3.48
CA ASP A 117 2.81 5.00 3.42
C ASP A 117 1.44 5.70 3.58
N LEU A 118 1.38 6.99 3.39
CA LEU A 118 0.17 7.82 3.43
C LEU A 118 0.06 8.76 2.25
N GLY A 119 -1.18 9.11 1.92
CA GLY A 119 -1.48 10.20 1.01
C GLY A 119 -1.39 9.86 -0.48
N CYS A 120 -1.48 10.89 -1.30
CA CYS A 120 -1.43 10.80 -2.76
C CYS A 120 -0.96 12.13 -3.36
N TYR A 121 -1.04 12.30 -4.68
CA TYR A 121 -0.68 13.54 -5.37
C TYR A 121 -1.45 14.78 -4.88
N ASP A 122 -2.70 14.62 -4.45
CA ASP A 122 -3.52 15.75 -4.00
C ASP A 122 -3.10 16.27 -2.61
N ASN A 123 -2.33 15.50 -1.86
CA ASN A 123 -1.70 15.91 -0.60
C ASN A 123 -0.23 15.46 -0.55
N TRP A 124 0.52 15.85 -1.57
CA TRP A 124 1.88 15.44 -1.88
C TRP A 124 2.89 15.50 -0.73
N TRP A 125 2.68 16.39 0.23
CA TRP A 125 3.51 16.50 1.42
C TRP A 125 3.39 15.31 2.39
N LEU A 126 2.43 14.41 2.20
CA LEU A 126 2.35 13.16 2.96
C LEU A 126 3.27 12.09 2.36
N PRO A 127 3.15 11.68 1.08
CA PRO A 127 4.10 10.74 0.48
C PRO A 127 5.54 11.24 0.49
N HIS A 128 5.75 12.55 0.45
CA HIS A 128 7.06 13.19 0.43
C HIS A 128 7.20 14.24 1.53
N PRO A 129 7.38 13.81 2.80
CA PRO A 129 7.40 14.71 3.94
C PRO A 129 8.47 15.81 3.80
N PRO A 130 8.09 17.10 3.81
CA PRO A 130 9.04 18.20 3.72
C PRO A 130 9.93 18.31 4.95
N ALA A 131 11.01 19.10 4.85
CA ALA A 131 12.01 19.25 5.91
C ALA A 131 11.39 19.66 7.27
N GLY A 132 10.33 20.45 7.27
CA GLY A 132 9.65 20.92 8.47
C GLY A 132 8.80 19.87 9.22
N MET A 133 8.54 18.71 8.61
CA MET A 133 7.85 17.63 9.33
C MET A 133 8.80 16.88 10.26
N PRO A 134 8.32 16.36 11.40
CA PRO A 134 9.13 15.58 12.33
C PRO A 134 9.80 14.37 11.68
N SER A 135 10.98 13.99 12.14
CA SER A 135 11.63 12.74 11.76
C SER A 135 10.81 11.55 12.26
N GLY A 136 10.66 10.51 11.44
CA GLY A 136 9.85 9.33 11.76
C GLY A 136 8.34 9.60 11.79
N CYS A 137 7.88 10.62 11.06
CA CYS A 137 6.48 11.10 11.13
C CYS A 137 5.42 10.04 10.77
N PHE A 138 5.78 8.93 10.14
CA PHE A 138 4.85 7.88 9.73
C PHE A 138 5.13 6.50 10.37
N LEU A 139 5.93 6.45 11.44
CA LEU A 139 6.15 5.18 12.15
C LEU A 139 4.85 4.55 12.65
N ASP A 140 3.92 5.36 13.14
CA ASP A 140 2.61 4.86 13.61
C ASP A 140 1.77 4.27 12.47
N VAL A 141 1.95 4.75 11.24
CA VAL A 141 1.26 4.23 10.05
C VAL A 141 1.68 2.79 9.78
N SER A 142 2.98 2.54 9.77
CA SER A 142 3.54 1.20 9.56
C SER A 142 3.20 0.27 10.73
N LYS A 143 3.21 0.79 11.96
CA LYS A 143 2.83 0.07 13.18
C LYS A 143 1.40 -0.48 13.11
N VAL A 144 0.44 0.30 12.62
CA VAL A 144 -0.97 -0.15 12.46
C VAL A 144 -1.04 -1.41 11.60
N ALA A 145 -0.31 -1.47 10.50
CA ALA A 145 -0.28 -2.65 9.64
C ALA A 145 0.42 -3.85 10.32
N LYS A 146 1.56 -3.62 10.98
CA LYS A 146 2.31 -4.65 11.72
C LYS A 146 1.43 -5.29 12.80
N GLU A 147 0.79 -4.48 13.64
CA GLU A 147 -0.10 -4.95 14.71
C GLU A 147 -1.33 -5.71 14.18
N TYR A 148 -1.89 -5.26 13.06
CA TYR A 148 -3.01 -5.95 12.42
C TYR A 148 -2.66 -7.39 12.03
N PHE A 149 -1.53 -7.59 11.36
CA PHE A 149 -1.09 -8.92 10.95
C PHE A 149 -0.70 -9.80 12.14
N ALA A 150 0.01 -9.23 13.12
CA ALA A 150 0.42 -9.93 14.33
C ALA A 150 -0.81 -10.42 15.14
N ALA A 151 -1.78 -9.54 15.39
CA ALA A 151 -2.99 -9.87 16.16
C ALA A 151 -3.84 -10.97 15.50
N ARG A 152 -3.77 -11.11 14.19
CA ARG A 152 -4.52 -12.11 13.41
C ARG A 152 -3.69 -13.37 13.11
N GLY A 153 -2.43 -13.42 13.50
CA GLY A 153 -1.52 -14.54 13.22
C GLY A 153 -1.26 -14.77 11.73
N ILE A 154 -1.42 -13.72 10.91
CA ILE A 154 -1.25 -13.83 9.45
C ILE A 154 0.23 -13.88 9.14
N LYS A 155 0.63 -14.88 8.35
CA LYS A 155 1.99 -15.07 7.89
C LYS A 155 2.13 -14.68 6.42
N SER A 156 3.33 -14.22 6.05
CA SER A 156 3.71 -14.01 4.65
C SER A 156 3.74 -15.34 3.88
N ASN A 157 3.88 -15.25 2.57
CA ASN A 157 4.05 -16.44 1.72
C ASN A 157 5.30 -17.28 2.12
N ALA A 158 6.32 -16.67 2.73
CA ALA A 158 7.50 -17.34 3.27
C ALA A 158 7.28 -17.98 4.65
N GLY A 159 6.07 -17.90 5.23
CA GLY A 159 5.75 -18.49 6.53
C GLY A 159 6.22 -17.72 7.75
N VAL A 160 6.82 -16.54 7.56
CA VAL A 160 7.24 -15.64 8.64
C VAL A 160 6.21 -14.55 8.88
N GLU A 161 6.35 -13.76 9.95
CA GLU A 161 5.55 -12.54 10.12
C GLU A 161 5.62 -11.71 8.84
N VAL A 162 4.53 -11.01 8.50
CA VAL A 162 4.51 -10.15 7.32
C VAL A 162 5.41 -8.94 7.58
N PRO A 163 6.56 -8.82 6.90
CA PRO A 163 7.45 -7.68 7.09
C PRO A 163 6.77 -6.39 6.60
N ILE A 164 6.84 -5.35 7.43
CA ILE A 164 6.34 -4.02 7.10
C ILE A 164 7.52 -3.06 7.07
N VAL A 165 7.73 -2.45 5.91
CA VAL A 165 8.73 -1.40 5.74
C VAL A 165 8.11 -0.08 6.15
N ALA A 166 8.77 0.60 7.08
CA ALA A 166 8.40 1.94 7.50
C ALA A 166 9.08 2.99 6.62
N VAL A 167 8.36 4.07 6.33
CA VAL A 167 8.85 5.22 5.57
C VAL A 167 8.54 6.53 6.33
N GLY A 168 9.08 7.65 5.86
CA GLY A 168 8.78 8.97 6.41
C GLY A 168 9.90 9.56 7.28
N LYS A 169 10.94 10.10 6.63
CA LYS A 169 12.06 10.83 7.28
C LYS A 169 12.82 10.00 8.31
N LEU A 170 13.26 8.80 7.94
CA LEU A 170 14.03 7.88 8.77
C LEU A 170 15.56 8.06 8.63
N GLY A 171 16.03 9.22 8.17
CA GLY A 171 17.45 9.48 7.87
C GLY A 171 18.37 9.57 9.09
N TYR A 172 17.86 9.40 10.31
CA TYR A 172 18.65 9.42 11.54
C TYR A 172 18.67 8.03 12.18
N PRO A 173 19.84 7.52 12.61
CA PRO A 173 19.96 6.16 13.15
C PRO A 173 19.02 5.87 14.33
N ASP A 174 18.92 6.80 15.29
CA ASP A 174 18.06 6.69 16.48
C ASP A 174 16.56 6.65 16.13
N ILE A 175 16.16 7.26 15.02
CA ILE A 175 14.78 7.20 14.51
C ILE A 175 14.56 5.88 13.76
N ALA A 176 15.54 5.44 12.99
CA ALA A 176 15.46 4.16 12.28
C ALA A 176 15.40 2.98 13.25
N GLU A 177 16.16 3.01 14.35
CA GLU A 177 16.10 2.00 15.41
C GLU A 177 14.71 1.90 16.08
N LYS A 178 13.99 3.00 16.21
CA LYS A 178 12.61 2.98 16.73
C LYS A 178 11.60 2.30 15.80
N ALA A 179 11.95 2.11 14.52
CA ALA A 179 11.11 1.46 13.54
C ALA A 179 11.22 -0.08 13.61
N LEU A 180 12.26 -0.61 14.24
CA LEU A 180 12.53 -2.04 14.41
C LEU A 180 11.74 -2.62 15.60
#